data_678ac9bc3dcbcc7e0ac4fc377f6c432a
#
_entry.id   678ac9bc3dcbcc7e0ac4fc377f6c432a
#
_cell.length_a   1.000
_cell.length_b   1.000
_cell.length_c   1.000
_cell.angle_alpha   90.00
_cell.angle_beta   90.00
_cell.angle_gamma   90.00
#
_symmetry.space_group_name_H-M   'P 1'
#
loop_
_entity.id
_entity.type
_entity.pdbx_description
1 polymer ?
#
loop_
_entity_poly.entity_id
_entity_poly.type
_entity_poly.pdbx_seq_one_letter_code
_entity_poly.pdbx_strand_id
1 'polypeptide(L)'
;MENKEFQFKGATLGGFPMLFANILLTLLSIALIVMGILHEPNEVLMELLIGIGAVVLVSTFFVWGGFVMLEPGEARVMMFFGKYKGTFTKVGYSWVNPFINTKKLSLRARNLDAEPIKVNDKTGNPVMIGLVLVWKLKDTYKAMFEIDSQTMAQSGTAQQNGVQIGTSVSNVMLAFENFVKTQSDAALRQVAGLYAYDNNDSDNKELTLRDGADEINKQLEEKLDERLSMAGIEVVEARINYLAYAPEI
;
A
#
# COMPACT_ATOMS: atom_id res chain seq x y z
N MET A 1 18.49 -3.48 -10.09
CA MET A 1 17.68 -4.42 -9.27
C MET A 1 16.63 -5.04 -10.18
N GLU A 2 16.50 -6.34 -10.16
CA GLU A 2 15.55 -7.07 -11.00
C GLU A 2 14.11 -6.74 -10.54
N ASN A 3 13.27 -6.29 -11.45
CA ASN A 3 11.87 -5.99 -11.13
C ASN A 3 11.13 -7.32 -10.94
N LYS A 4 10.84 -7.66 -9.69
CA LYS A 4 10.13 -8.89 -9.31
C LYS A 4 8.62 -8.75 -9.36
N GLU A 5 8.12 -7.52 -9.60
CA GLU A 5 6.69 -7.28 -9.74
C GLU A 5 6.18 -7.76 -11.11
N PHE A 6 5.08 -8.48 -11.12
CA PHE A 6 4.39 -8.89 -12.32
C PHE A 6 2.88 -8.87 -12.13
N GLN A 7 2.14 -8.68 -13.22
CA GLN A 7 0.69 -8.72 -13.17
C GLN A 7 0.18 -10.13 -12.85
N PHE A 8 -0.87 -10.19 -12.06
CA PHE A 8 -1.54 -11.43 -11.74
C PHE A 8 -2.08 -12.11 -13.02
N LYS A 9 -1.60 -13.33 -13.29
CA LYS A 9 -1.97 -14.14 -14.46
C LYS A 9 -2.92 -15.30 -14.12
N GLY A 10 -3.44 -15.34 -12.91
CA GLY A 10 -4.40 -16.38 -12.47
C GLY A 10 -5.77 -16.19 -13.14
N ALA A 11 -6.61 -17.24 -13.03
CA ALA A 11 -7.97 -17.19 -13.55
C ALA A 11 -8.77 -16.07 -12.85
N THR A 12 -9.33 -15.18 -13.66
CA THR A 12 -10.20 -14.10 -13.19
C THR A 12 -11.48 -14.12 -14.02
N LEU A 13 -12.61 -14.15 -13.36
CA LEU A 13 -13.92 -14.09 -14.00
C LEU A 13 -14.60 -12.75 -13.67
N GLY A 14 -15.54 -12.33 -14.51
CA GLY A 14 -16.38 -11.17 -14.19
C GLY A 14 -17.17 -11.43 -12.90
N GLY A 15 -17.19 -10.48 -11.98
CA GLY A 15 -17.85 -10.65 -10.68
C GLY A 15 -19.36 -10.84 -10.83
N PHE A 16 -20.04 -10.05 -11.68
CA PHE A 16 -21.48 -10.15 -11.87
C PHE A 16 -21.92 -11.50 -12.47
N PRO A 17 -21.33 -11.98 -13.60
CA PRO A 17 -21.68 -13.30 -14.12
C PRO A 17 -21.48 -14.43 -13.09
N MET A 18 -20.37 -14.37 -12.33
CA MET A 18 -20.09 -15.36 -11.31
C MET A 18 -21.05 -15.27 -10.12
N LEU A 19 -21.47 -14.05 -9.75
CA LEU A 19 -22.49 -13.83 -8.72
C LEU A 19 -23.82 -14.46 -9.12
N PHE A 20 -24.30 -14.20 -10.34
CA PHE A 20 -25.53 -14.80 -10.85
C PHE A 20 -25.44 -16.33 -10.90
N ALA A 21 -24.34 -16.87 -11.41
CA ALA A 21 -24.12 -18.31 -11.45
C ALA A 21 -24.13 -18.93 -10.04
N ASN A 22 -23.50 -18.27 -9.07
CA ASN A 22 -23.47 -18.76 -7.69
C ASN A 22 -24.84 -18.70 -7.01
N ILE A 23 -25.63 -17.64 -7.23
CA ILE A 23 -27.01 -17.54 -6.73
C ILE A 23 -27.87 -18.65 -7.34
N LEU A 24 -27.79 -18.86 -8.66
CA LEU A 24 -28.56 -19.88 -9.35
C LEU A 24 -28.19 -21.30 -8.85
N LEU A 25 -26.89 -21.54 -8.63
CA LEU A 25 -26.39 -22.79 -8.09
C LEU A 25 -26.88 -23.02 -6.65
N THR A 26 -26.92 -21.97 -5.83
CA THR A 26 -27.47 -22.02 -4.46
C THR A 26 -28.97 -22.33 -4.46
N LEU A 27 -29.76 -21.69 -5.33
CA LEU A 27 -31.17 -21.96 -5.46
C LEU A 27 -31.42 -23.39 -5.94
N LEU A 28 -30.63 -23.87 -6.92
CA LEU A 28 -30.72 -25.25 -7.40
C LEU A 28 -30.39 -26.27 -6.30
N SER A 29 -29.36 -26.01 -5.49
CA SER A 29 -28.99 -26.89 -4.38
C SER A 29 -30.10 -27.00 -3.33
N ILE A 30 -30.74 -25.86 -3.00
CA ILE A 30 -31.89 -25.84 -2.09
C ILE A 30 -33.10 -26.63 -2.68
N ALA A 31 -33.37 -26.41 -3.98
CA ALA A 31 -34.45 -27.13 -4.68
C ALA A 31 -34.22 -28.66 -4.68
N LEU A 32 -32.97 -29.11 -4.90
CA LEU A 32 -32.64 -30.54 -4.82
C LEU A 32 -32.85 -31.11 -3.44
N ILE A 33 -32.47 -30.39 -2.38
CA ILE A 33 -32.71 -30.85 -0.98
C ILE A 33 -34.21 -30.92 -0.70
N VAL A 34 -34.97 -29.88 -1.07
CA VAL A 34 -36.41 -29.84 -0.87
C VAL A 34 -37.13 -30.97 -1.64
N MET A 35 -36.73 -31.17 -2.92
CA MET A 35 -37.27 -32.29 -3.71
C MET A 35 -36.95 -33.66 -3.07
N GLY A 36 -35.75 -33.85 -2.55
CA GLY A 36 -35.36 -35.04 -1.83
C GLY A 36 -36.25 -35.29 -0.60
N ILE A 37 -36.56 -34.25 0.16
CA ILE A 37 -37.42 -34.37 1.36
C ILE A 37 -38.88 -34.65 0.99
N LEU A 38 -39.39 -34.09 -0.12
CA LEU A 38 -40.79 -34.23 -0.52
C LEU A 38 -41.07 -35.53 -1.31
N HIS A 39 -40.04 -36.22 -1.81
CA HIS A 39 -40.17 -37.38 -2.66
C HIS A 39 -40.11 -38.68 -1.82
N GLU A 40 -41.17 -38.98 -1.14
CA GLU A 40 -41.27 -40.12 -0.20
C GLU A 40 -41.22 -41.54 -0.75
N PRO A 41 -41.37 -41.95 -2.03
CA PRO A 41 -41.48 -43.38 -2.32
C PRO A 41 -40.13 -44.10 -2.53
N ASN A 42 -38.98 -43.42 -2.65
CA ASN A 42 -37.67 -44.06 -2.87
C ASN A 42 -36.59 -43.52 -1.92
N GLU A 43 -36.31 -44.23 -0.84
CA GLU A 43 -35.28 -43.84 0.13
C GLU A 43 -33.90 -43.56 -0.51
N VAL A 44 -33.50 -44.37 -1.48
CA VAL A 44 -32.21 -44.20 -2.18
C VAL A 44 -32.16 -42.91 -3.00
N LEU A 45 -33.25 -42.53 -3.69
CA LEU A 45 -33.34 -41.32 -4.45
C LEU A 45 -33.36 -40.09 -3.55
N MET A 46 -34.05 -40.16 -2.41
CA MET A 46 -34.10 -39.12 -1.38
C MET A 46 -32.69 -38.84 -0.83
N GLU A 47 -31.97 -39.86 -0.38
CA GLU A 47 -30.61 -39.71 0.14
C GLU A 47 -29.66 -39.14 -0.89
N LEU A 48 -29.76 -39.57 -2.15
CA LEU A 48 -28.90 -39.10 -3.24
C LEU A 48 -29.17 -37.63 -3.55
N LEU A 49 -30.42 -37.17 -3.64
CA LEU A 49 -30.79 -35.79 -3.90
C LEU A 49 -30.33 -34.84 -2.77
N ILE A 50 -30.57 -35.27 -1.51
CA ILE A 50 -30.14 -34.51 -0.34
C ILE A 50 -28.60 -34.44 -0.28
N GLY A 51 -27.91 -35.55 -0.53
CA GLY A 51 -26.45 -35.62 -0.52
C GLY A 51 -25.81 -34.72 -1.57
N ILE A 52 -26.30 -34.80 -2.83
CA ILE A 52 -25.80 -33.91 -3.90
C ILE A 52 -26.11 -32.44 -3.58
N GLY A 53 -27.35 -32.14 -3.15
CA GLY A 53 -27.76 -30.78 -2.80
C GLY A 53 -26.87 -30.19 -1.68
N ALA A 54 -26.57 -30.97 -0.65
CA ALA A 54 -25.72 -30.56 0.45
C ALA A 54 -24.26 -30.28 -0.01
N VAL A 55 -23.68 -31.16 -0.83
CA VAL A 55 -22.31 -30.96 -1.38
C VAL A 55 -22.25 -29.69 -2.24
N VAL A 56 -23.24 -29.47 -3.12
CA VAL A 56 -23.32 -28.28 -3.95
C VAL A 56 -23.49 -27.03 -3.07
N LEU A 57 -24.34 -27.08 -2.05
CA LEU A 57 -24.55 -25.95 -1.13
C LEU A 57 -23.24 -25.57 -0.41
N VAL A 58 -22.51 -26.54 0.12
CA VAL A 58 -21.22 -26.31 0.75
C VAL A 58 -20.22 -25.68 -0.24
N SER A 59 -20.20 -26.16 -1.49
CA SER A 59 -19.33 -25.63 -2.53
C SER A 59 -19.61 -24.16 -2.84
N THR A 60 -20.88 -23.72 -2.78
CA THR A 60 -21.22 -22.29 -3.00
C THR A 60 -20.62 -21.36 -1.94
N PHE A 61 -20.46 -21.82 -0.68
CA PHE A 61 -19.80 -21.03 0.35
C PHE A 61 -18.33 -20.72 0.01
N PHE A 62 -17.61 -21.69 -0.56
CA PHE A 62 -16.23 -21.43 -1.00
C PHE A 62 -16.18 -20.43 -2.14
N VAL A 63 -17.13 -20.47 -3.06
CA VAL A 63 -17.21 -19.53 -4.18
C VAL A 63 -17.42 -18.10 -3.69
N TRP A 64 -18.18 -17.87 -2.62
CA TRP A 64 -18.39 -16.54 -2.02
C TRP A 64 -17.09 -15.88 -1.56
N GLY A 65 -16.10 -16.66 -1.10
CA GLY A 65 -14.80 -16.14 -0.67
C GLY A 65 -13.93 -15.55 -1.80
N GLY A 66 -14.27 -15.81 -3.07
CA GLY A 66 -13.48 -15.38 -4.23
C GLY A 66 -13.84 -14.01 -4.79
N PHE A 67 -14.89 -13.33 -4.30
CA PHE A 67 -15.29 -12.03 -4.82
C PHE A 67 -14.38 -10.93 -4.32
N VAL A 68 -13.86 -10.14 -5.27
CA VAL A 68 -13.00 -8.99 -5.00
C VAL A 68 -13.49 -7.76 -5.75
N MET A 69 -13.47 -6.63 -5.08
CA MET A 69 -13.75 -5.32 -5.67
C MET A 69 -12.51 -4.45 -5.57
N LEU A 70 -12.17 -3.78 -6.67
CA LEU A 70 -11.01 -2.90 -6.77
C LEU A 70 -11.42 -1.57 -7.38
N GLU A 71 -11.06 -0.48 -6.70
CA GLU A 71 -11.30 0.88 -7.15
C GLU A 71 -10.14 1.40 -8.02
N PRO A 72 -10.37 2.44 -8.83
CA PRO A 72 -9.27 3.12 -9.53
C PRO A 72 -8.22 3.66 -8.54
N GLY A 73 -6.94 3.44 -8.86
CA GLY A 73 -5.83 3.83 -7.98
C GLY A 73 -5.59 2.88 -6.82
N GLU A 74 -6.07 1.65 -6.90
CA GLU A 74 -5.80 0.58 -5.94
C GLU A 74 -5.19 -0.63 -6.62
N ALA A 75 -4.46 -1.42 -5.86
CA ALA A 75 -3.91 -2.70 -6.28
C ALA A 75 -4.13 -3.76 -5.19
N ARG A 76 -4.20 -5.02 -5.59
CA ARG A 76 -4.19 -6.16 -4.68
C ARG A 76 -3.00 -7.06 -4.96
N VAL A 77 -2.19 -7.27 -3.94
CA VAL A 77 -1.11 -8.25 -3.95
C VAL A 77 -1.70 -9.62 -3.70
N MET A 78 -1.53 -10.54 -4.67
CA MET A 78 -2.09 -11.88 -4.67
C MET A 78 -1.06 -12.88 -4.16
N MET A 79 -1.41 -13.62 -3.10
CA MET A 79 -0.58 -14.67 -2.51
C MET A 79 -1.34 -15.98 -2.44
N PHE A 80 -0.71 -17.06 -2.88
CA PHE A 80 -1.26 -18.40 -2.79
C PHE A 80 -0.34 -19.26 -1.90
N PHE A 81 -0.83 -19.66 -0.73
CA PHE A 81 -0.06 -20.40 0.28
C PHE A 81 1.34 -19.79 0.52
N GLY A 82 1.40 -18.46 0.77
CA GLY A 82 2.65 -17.74 1.02
C GLY A 82 3.48 -17.38 -0.22
N LYS A 83 3.16 -17.93 -1.41
CA LYS A 83 3.86 -17.60 -2.64
C LYS A 83 3.20 -16.43 -3.36
N TYR A 84 3.98 -15.40 -3.71
CA TYR A 84 3.53 -14.29 -4.55
C TYR A 84 3.09 -14.78 -5.93
N LYS A 85 1.91 -14.38 -6.36
CA LYS A 85 1.29 -14.76 -7.66
C LYS A 85 1.08 -13.59 -8.60
N GLY A 86 1.52 -12.41 -8.20
CA GLY A 86 1.40 -11.19 -8.98
C GLY A 86 0.50 -10.14 -8.33
N THR A 87 0.47 -8.96 -8.91
CA THR A 87 -0.35 -7.83 -8.49
C THR A 87 -1.57 -7.70 -9.40
N PHE A 88 -2.74 -7.63 -8.80
CA PHE A 88 -4.01 -7.47 -9.50
C PHE A 88 -4.42 -5.99 -9.48
N THR A 89 -4.55 -5.41 -10.68
CA THR A 89 -4.85 -3.98 -10.88
C THR A 89 -6.13 -3.75 -11.69
N LYS A 90 -6.85 -4.83 -12.08
CA LYS A 90 -8.08 -4.70 -12.86
C LYS A 90 -9.19 -4.10 -12.01
N VAL A 91 -9.60 -2.89 -12.34
CA VAL A 91 -10.66 -2.15 -11.66
C VAL A 91 -12.02 -2.82 -11.87
N GLY A 92 -12.87 -2.72 -10.86
CA GLY A 92 -14.24 -3.21 -10.87
C GLY A 92 -14.44 -4.46 -10.03
N TYR A 93 -15.58 -5.14 -10.27
CA TYR A 93 -15.99 -6.32 -9.55
C TYR A 93 -15.54 -7.57 -10.30
N SER A 94 -14.73 -8.39 -9.65
CA SER A 94 -14.13 -9.59 -10.24
C SER A 94 -14.21 -10.76 -9.26
N TRP A 95 -14.13 -11.97 -9.80
CA TRP A 95 -14.01 -13.18 -9.01
C TRP A 95 -12.64 -13.82 -9.28
N VAL A 96 -11.97 -14.20 -8.22
CA VAL A 96 -10.67 -14.89 -8.22
C VAL A 96 -10.77 -16.16 -7.37
N ASN A 97 -9.77 -17.03 -7.46
CA ASN A 97 -9.74 -18.25 -6.64
C ASN A 97 -9.80 -17.88 -5.14
N PRO A 98 -10.80 -18.42 -4.39
CA PRO A 98 -11.01 -18.11 -2.97
C PRO A 98 -9.85 -18.48 -2.04
N PHE A 99 -8.96 -19.38 -2.46
CA PHE A 99 -7.78 -19.77 -1.68
C PHE A 99 -6.61 -18.78 -1.81
N ILE A 100 -6.76 -17.73 -2.62
CA ILE A 100 -5.77 -16.67 -2.76
C ILE A 100 -5.97 -15.67 -1.63
N ASN A 101 -4.94 -15.50 -0.80
CA ASN A 101 -4.88 -14.43 0.16
C ASN A 101 -4.54 -13.12 -0.58
N THR A 102 -5.27 -12.05 -0.29
CA THR A 102 -5.11 -10.78 -0.97
C THR A 102 -4.83 -9.66 0.03
N LYS A 103 -3.85 -8.80 -0.29
CA LYS A 103 -3.63 -7.56 0.46
C LYS A 103 -3.82 -6.37 -0.46
N LYS A 104 -4.67 -5.44 -0.04
CA LYS A 104 -5.03 -4.24 -0.79
C LYS A 104 -4.06 -3.11 -0.47
N LEU A 105 -3.59 -2.39 -1.49
CA LEU A 105 -2.72 -1.23 -1.38
C LEU A 105 -3.32 -0.07 -2.18
N SER A 106 -3.05 1.16 -1.74
CA SER A 106 -3.37 2.37 -2.51
C SER A 106 -2.15 2.79 -3.33
N LEU A 107 -2.37 3.02 -4.64
CA LEU A 107 -1.38 3.55 -5.57
C LEU A 107 -1.56 5.06 -5.79
N ARG A 108 -2.53 5.68 -5.11
CA ARG A 108 -2.82 7.11 -5.22
C ARG A 108 -1.68 7.91 -4.60
N ALA A 109 -1.36 9.05 -5.21
CA ALA A 109 -0.41 9.98 -4.63
C ALA A 109 -0.90 10.51 -3.28
N ARG A 110 0.04 10.68 -2.35
CA ARG A 110 -0.18 11.18 -1.00
C ARG A 110 0.73 12.34 -0.72
N ASN A 111 0.24 13.26 0.09
CA ASN A 111 0.97 14.42 0.57
C ASN A 111 1.47 14.14 1.99
N LEU A 112 2.74 14.44 2.22
CA LEU A 112 3.35 14.51 3.55
C LEU A 112 3.82 15.95 3.76
N ASP A 113 3.29 16.62 4.76
CA ASP A 113 3.79 17.90 5.27
C ASP A 113 4.57 17.58 6.55
N ALA A 114 5.90 17.58 6.43
CA ALA A 114 6.78 17.27 7.54
C ALA A 114 6.99 18.51 8.40
N GLU A 115 6.78 18.36 9.71
CA GLU A 115 7.11 19.41 10.68
C GLU A 115 8.58 19.84 10.54
N PRO A 116 8.88 21.14 10.67
CA PRO A 116 10.25 21.63 10.60
C PRO A 116 11.15 20.96 11.63
N ILE A 117 12.28 20.45 11.18
CA ILE A 117 13.30 19.83 12.02
C ILE A 117 14.50 20.77 12.19
N LYS A 118 15.13 20.71 13.37
CA LYS A 118 16.39 21.43 13.64
C LYS A 118 17.55 20.64 13.05
N VAL A 119 18.34 21.27 12.19
CA VAL A 119 19.53 20.72 11.57
C VAL A 119 20.65 21.75 11.58
N ASN A 120 21.90 21.33 11.40
CA ASN A 120 23.00 22.26 11.19
C ASN A 120 23.28 22.38 9.69
N ASP A 121 23.52 23.62 9.25
CA ASP A 121 23.97 23.91 7.91
C ASP A 121 25.47 23.53 7.72
N LYS A 122 26.02 23.77 6.51
CA LYS A 122 27.46 23.52 6.17
C LYS A 122 28.42 24.23 7.11
N THR A 123 28.05 25.40 7.63
CA THR A 123 28.86 26.22 8.52
C THR A 123 28.68 25.92 10.00
N GLY A 124 27.75 25.03 10.33
CA GLY A 124 27.43 24.61 11.70
C GLY A 124 26.34 25.45 12.36
N ASN A 125 25.70 26.38 11.65
CA ASN A 125 24.60 27.17 12.18
C ASN A 125 23.34 26.31 12.32
N PRO A 126 22.62 26.37 13.44
CA PRO A 126 21.37 25.66 13.60
C PRO A 126 20.25 26.34 12.83
N VAL A 127 19.62 25.60 11.92
CA VAL A 127 18.49 26.04 11.09
C VAL A 127 17.30 25.13 11.29
N MET A 128 16.11 25.69 11.15
CA MET A 128 14.85 24.98 11.09
C MET A 128 14.46 24.81 9.63
N ILE A 129 14.26 23.57 9.19
CA ILE A 129 13.90 23.25 7.81
C ILE A 129 12.72 22.31 7.76
N GLY A 130 11.69 22.65 6.98
CA GLY A 130 10.50 21.85 6.73
C GLY A 130 10.43 21.42 5.27
N LEU A 131 9.70 20.35 5.03
CA LEU A 131 9.55 19.70 3.73
C LEU A 131 8.10 19.34 3.46
N VAL A 132 7.64 19.62 2.24
CA VAL A 132 6.44 19.01 1.64
C VAL A 132 6.89 18.00 0.60
N LEU A 133 6.32 16.79 0.69
CA LEU A 133 6.65 15.68 -0.17
C LEU A 133 5.37 15.05 -0.73
N VAL A 134 5.32 14.89 -2.05
CA VAL A 134 4.30 14.09 -2.73
C VAL A 134 4.91 12.76 -3.14
N TRP A 135 4.30 11.67 -2.72
CA TRP A 135 4.79 10.33 -2.95
C TRP A 135 3.66 9.35 -3.29
N LYS A 136 3.98 8.24 -3.95
CA LYS A 136 3.05 7.15 -4.25
C LYS A 136 3.77 5.80 -4.25
N LEU A 137 3.01 4.71 -4.09
CA LEU A 137 3.53 3.36 -4.30
C LEU A 137 3.61 3.08 -5.80
N LYS A 138 4.79 2.62 -6.26
CA LYS A 138 5.08 2.23 -7.64
C LYS A 138 5.27 0.72 -7.78
N ASP A 139 5.99 0.10 -6.85
CA ASP A 139 6.28 -1.33 -6.84
C ASP A 139 5.64 -1.99 -5.61
N THR A 140 4.56 -2.72 -5.83
CA THR A 140 3.79 -3.36 -4.76
C THR A 140 4.49 -4.59 -4.19
N TYR A 141 5.39 -5.24 -4.95
CA TYR A 141 6.18 -6.37 -4.48
C TYR A 141 7.18 -5.91 -3.43
N LYS A 142 7.97 -4.87 -3.75
CA LYS A 142 8.93 -4.29 -2.80
C LYS A 142 8.22 -3.78 -1.55
N ALA A 143 7.13 -3.05 -1.73
CA ALA A 143 6.33 -2.51 -0.64
C ALA A 143 5.83 -3.57 0.35
N MET A 144 5.54 -4.79 -0.13
CA MET A 144 4.97 -5.85 0.71
C MET A 144 5.99 -6.86 1.25
N PHE A 145 7.12 -7.04 0.57
CA PHE A 145 8.01 -8.16 0.86
C PHE A 145 9.47 -7.76 1.12
N GLU A 146 9.91 -6.59 0.69
CA GLU A 146 11.30 -6.16 0.91
C GLU A 146 11.45 -5.29 2.15
N ILE A 147 10.37 -4.70 2.66
CA ILE A 147 10.37 -3.92 3.90
C ILE A 147 9.33 -4.47 4.87
N ASP A 148 9.73 -4.62 6.12
CA ASP A 148 8.83 -5.05 7.19
C ASP A 148 7.92 -3.90 7.64
N SER A 149 6.66 -3.97 7.23
CA SER A 149 5.63 -2.99 7.59
C SER A 149 5.34 -2.93 9.10
N GLN A 150 5.67 -3.97 9.86
CA GLN A 150 5.50 -3.97 11.31
C GLN A 150 6.59 -3.14 12.00
N THR A 151 7.82 -3.21 11.50
CA THR A 151 8.94 -2.40 12.00
C THR A 151 8.72 -0.92 11.69
N MET A 152 8.09 -0.60 10.56
CA MET A 152 7.71 0.78 10.21
C MET A 152 6.67 1.38 11.17
N ALA A 153 5.70 0.59 11.62
CA ALA A 153 4.65 1.04 12.52
C ALA A 153 5.18 1.37 13.94
N GLN A 154 6.28 0.77 14.36
CA GLN A 154 6.88 0.99 15.68
C GLN A 154 7.71 2.27 15.78
N SER A 155 8.10 2.88 14.66
CA SER A 155 8.90 4.12 14.65
C SER A 155 8.09 5.38 14.99
N GLY A 156 6.76 5.31 15.00
CA GLY A 156 5.87 6.40 15.43
C GLY A 156 5.21 6.06 16.75
N THR A 157 5.69 6.65 17.86
CA THR A 157 5.09 6.68 19.20
C THR A 157 4.09 5.56 19.48
N ALA A 158 4.62 4.44 19.98
CA ALA A 158 3.84 3.40 20.62
C ALA A 158 3.22 3.95 21.90
N GLN A 159 2.02 4.49 21.80
CA GLN A 159 1.09 4.54 22.93
C GLN A 159 -0.32 4.80 22.42
N GLN A 160 -1.05 3.74 22.11
CA GLN A 160 -2.44 3.59 22.54
C GLN A 160 -2.95 2.19 22.22
N ASN A 161 -3.21 1.45 23.31
CA ASN A 161 -4.16 0.35 23.43
C ASN A 161 -4.14 -0.72 22.34
N GLY A 162 -3.52 -1.86 22.63
CA GLY A 162 -3.83 -3.25 22.22
C GLY A 162 -4.72 -3.55 21.02
N VAL A 163 -4.78 -2.67 20.02
CA VAL A 163 -5.49 -2.92 18.78
C VAL A 163 -4.56 -3.75 17.91
N GLN A 164 -4.83 -5.02 17.79
CA GLN A 164 -4.29 -5.86 16.72
C GLN A 164 -4.39 -5.07 15.42
N ILE A 165 -3.24 -4.83 14.78
CA ILE A 165 -3.14 -4.20 13.47
C ILE A 165 -3.88 -5.13 12.49
N GLY A 166 -5.20 -5.01 12.45
CA GLY A 166 -6.02 -5.62 11.42
C GLY A 166 -5.54 -5.08 10.07
N THR A 167 -5.46 -5.94 9.10
CA THR A 167 -5.02 -5.77 7.72
C THR A 167 -5.78 -4.69 6.92
N SER A 168 -6.19 -3.61 7.57
CA SER A 168 -6.81 -2.45 6.92
C SER A 168 -5.79 -1.73 6.03
N VAL A 169 -6.20 -1.36 4.82
CA VAL A 169 -5.40 -0.53 3.89
C VAL A 169 -4.85 0.71 4.58
N SER A 170 -5.65 1.33 5.46
CA SER A 170 -5.26 2.52 6.21
C SER A 170 -4.04 2.28 7.10
N ASN A 171 -3.97 1.16 7.80
CA ASN A 171 -2.86 0.87 8.72
C ASN A 171 -1.56 0.57 7.95
N VAL A 172 -1.66 -0.14 6.83
CA VAL A 172 -0.50 -0.39 5.97
C VAL A 172 0.01 0.91 5.37
N MET A 173 -0.88 1.77 4.89
CA MET A 173 -0.49 3.07 4.32
C MET A 173 0.05 4.04 5.36
N LEU A 174 -0.42 4.00 6.61
CA LEU A 174 0.14 4.77 7.72
C LEU A 174 1.58 4.33 8.05
N ALA A 175 1.86 3.03 7.99
CA ALA A 175 3.21 2.52 8.16
C ALA A 175 4.18 3.05 7.08
N PHE A 176 3.74 3.10 5.82
CA PHE A 176 4.52 3.73 4.74
C PHE A 176 4.72 5.22 4.96
N GLU A 177 3.70 5.94 5.42
CA GLU A 177 3.79 7.38 5.71
C GLU A 177 4.83 7.67 6.81
N ASN A 178 4.85 6.88 7.89
CA ASN A 178 5.86 6.99 8.94
C ASN A 178 7.27 6.67 8.41
N PHE A 179 7.41 5.66 7.54
CA PHE A 179 8.68 5.36 6.90
C PHE A 179 9.15 6.51 6.02
N VAL A 180 8.27 7.05 5.18
CA VAL A 180 8.55 8.21 4.32
C VAL A 180 8.99 9.40 5.17
N LYS A 181 8.28 9.72 6.27
CA LYS A 181 8.64 10.79 7.20
C LYS A 181 10.05 10.61 7.76
N THR A 182 10.37 9.43 8.26
CA THR A 182 11.70 9.14 8.84
C THR A 182 12.81 9.27 7.80
N GLN A 183 12.60 8.77 6.56
CA GLN A 183 13.57 8.90 5.49
C GLN A 183 13.71 10.34 5.01
N SER A 184 12.61 11.11 5.03
CA SER A 184 12.59 12.53 4.69
C SER A 184 13.43 13.36 5.66
N ASP A 185 13.28 13.13 6.97
CA ASP A 185 14.09 13.79 7.99
C ASP A 185 15.59 13.48 7.82
N ALA A 186 15.92 12.25 7.47
CA ALA A 186 17.31 11.86 7.23
C ALA A 186 17.88 12.50 5.95
N ALA A 187 17.10 12.59 4.87
CA ALA A 187 17.51 13.24 3.62
C ALA A 187 17.68 14.75 3.81
N LEU A 188 16.75 15.41 4.52
CA LEU A 188 16.84 16.84 4.86
C LEU A 188 18.12 17.16 5.63
N ARG A 189 18.45 16.38 6.66
CA ARG A 189 19.70 16.56 7.43
C ARG A 189 20.93 16.43 6.54
N GLN A 190 20.94 15.47 5.62
CA GLN A 190 22.06 15.25 4.71
C GLN A 190 22.20 16.41 3.73
N VAL A 191 21.12 16.84 3.10
CA VAL A 191 21.15 17.93 2.10
C VAL A 191 21.45 19.27 2.77
N ALA A 192 20.82 19.59 3.89
CA ALA A 192 21.07 20.82 4.63
C ALA A 192 22.54 20.97 5.05
N GLY A 193 23.18 19.88 5.45
CA GLY A 193 24.62 19.90 5.83
C GLY A 193 25.59 20.14 4.66
N LEU A 194 25.12 20.10 3.40
CA LEU A 194 25.96 20.40 2.23
C LEU A 194 26.01 21.87 1.87
N TYR A 195 25.03 22.68 2.31
CA TYR A 195 24.85 24.07 1.94
C TYR A 195 24.86 24.98 3.16
N ALA A 196 25.45 26.18 3.02
CA ALA A 196 25.28 27.26 4.01
C ALA A 196 23.85 27.81 3.92
N TYR A 197 23.33 28.33 5.02
CA TYR A 197 22.00 28.97 5.03
C TYR A 197 21.95 30.17 4.09
N ASP A 198 22.91 31.10 4.22
CA ASP A 198 23.12 32.20 3.32
C ASP A 198 24.63 32.50 3.18
N ASN A 199 25.02 33.34 2.21
CA ASN A 199 26.37 33.83 2.03
C ASN A 199 26.45 35.28 2.47
N ASN A 200 27.29 35.53 3.47
CA ASN A 200 27.61 36.92 3.90
C ASN A 200 28.60 37.61 3.00
N ASP A 201 29.31 36.86 2.13
CA ASP A 201 30.29 37.40 1.18
C ASP A 201 29.68 37.53 -0.22
N SER A 202 29.55 38.78 -0.71
CA SER A 202 29.00 39.09 -2.02
C SER A 202 29.82 38.58 -3.22
N ASP A 203 31.03 38.09 -2.99
CA ASP A 203 31.93 37.55 -4.03
C ASP A 203 31.84 36.00 -4.17
N ASN A 204 31.20 35.29 -3.24
CA ASN A 204 31.11 33.85 -3.28
C ASN A 204 29.77 33.40 -3.91
N LYS A 205 29.85 32.87 -5.14
CA LYS A 205 28.69 32.35 -5.90
C LYS A 205 28.28 30.91 -5.50
N GLU A 206 28.64 30.45 -4.31
CA GLU A 206 28.20 29.14 -3.85
C GLU A 206 26.68 29.15 -3.61
N LEU A 207 26.02 28.09 -4.01
CA LEU A 207 24.59 27.85 -3.75
C LEU A 207 24.35 27.83 -2.24
N THR A 208 23.34 28.55 -1.80
CA THR A 208 22.87 28.57 -0.41
C THR A 208 21.48 27.97 -0.28
N LEU A 209 21.09 27.55 0.93
CA LEU A 209 19.74 27.06 1.19
C LEU A 209 18.67 28.10 0.84
N ARG A 210 19.01 29.38 0.94
CA ARG A 210 18.10 30.49 0.69
C ARG A 210 17.95 30.81 -0.80
N ASP A 211 19.04 30.84 -1.57
CA ASP A 211 19.02 31.29 -2.96
C ASP A 211 19.02 30.16 -3.98
N GLY A 212 19.39 28.95 -3.58
CA GLY A 212 19.48 27.77 -4.45
C GLY A 212 18.26 26.84 -4.39
N ALA A 213 17.07 27.32 -4.05
CA ALA A 213 15.92 26.54 -3.74
C ALA A 213 15.57 25.45 -4.79
N ASP A 214 15.61 25.78 -6.08
CA ASP A 214 15.23 24.84 -7.14
C ASP A 214 16.24 23.69 -7.29
N GLU A 215 17.55 24.00 -7.25
CA GLU A 215 18.60 22.98 -7.35
C GLU A 215 18.64 22.09 -6.11
N ILE A 216 18.45 22.68 -4.93
CA ILE A 216 18.41 21.95 -3.66
C ILE A 216 17.18 21.06 -3.58
N ASN A 217 16.00 21.52 -4.03
CA ASN A 217 14.80 20.71 -4.12
C ASN A 217 15.00 19.51 -5.04
N LYS A 218 15.67 19.70 -6.19
CA LYS A 218 15.99 18.62 -7.13
C LYS A 218 16.92 17.58 -6.49
N GLN A 219 17.98 18.02 -5.82
CA GLN A 219 18.90 17.10 -5.12
C GLN A 219 18.20 16.37 -3.96
N LEU A 220 17.29 17.04 -3.26
CA LEU A 220 16.48 16.45 -2.21
C LEU A 220 15.55 15.38 -2.79
N GLU A 221 14.90 15.65 -3.93
CA GLU A 221 14.04 14.71 -4.65
C GLU A 221 14.83 13.46 -5.08
N GLU A 222 16.01 13.64 -5.71
CA GLU A 222 16.89 12.55 -6.12
C GLU A 222 17.33 11.70 -4.92
N LYS A 223 17.71 12.32 -3.80
CA LYS A 223 18.10 11.60 -2.57
C LYS A 223 16.95 10.87 -1.92
N LEU A 224 15.77 11.46 -1.93
CA LEU A 224 14.57 10.82 -1.41
C LEU A 224 14.15 9.63 -2.29
N ASP A 225 14.17 9.79 -3.62
CA ASP A 225 13.82 8.71 -4.54
C ASP A 225 14.80 7.54 -4.41
N GLU A 226 16.11 7.79 -4.28
CA GLU A 226 17.12 6.77 -4.01
C GLU A 226 16.79 5.95 -2.74
N ARG A 227 16.44 6.63 -1.64
CA ARG A 227 16.12 6.00 -0.35
C ARG A 227 14.78 5.27 -0.35
N LEU A 228 13.76 5.88 -0.96
CA LEU A 228 12.39 5.37 -0.93
C LEU A 228 12.13 4.28 -1.99
N SER A 229 12.94 4.24 -3.06
CA SER A 229 12.84 3.22 -4.11
C SER A 229 13.02 1.79 -3.61
N MET A 230 13.77 1.59 -2.50
CA MET A 230 13.88 0.28 -1.85
C MET A 230 12.54 -0.22 -1.29
N ALA A 231 11.67 0.69 -0.89
CA ALA A 231 10.32 0.42 -0.41
C ALA A 231 9.28 0.34 -1.54
N GLY A 232 9.69 0.45 -2.80
CA GLY A 232 8.77 0.54 -3.92
C GLY A 232 7.96 1.84 -3.96
N ILE A 233 8.47 2.90 -3.30
CA ILE A 233 7.88 4.24 -3.27
C ILE A 233 8.59 5.09 -4.30
N GLU A 234 7.81 5.88 -5.05
CA GLU A 234 8.27 6.90 -5.99
C GLU A 234 7.98 8.28 -5.43
N VAL A 235 8.98 9.15 -5.46
CA VAL A 235 8.83 10.57 -5.15
C VAL A 235 8.28 11.27 -6.40
N VAL A 236 7.18 11.99 -6.26
CA VAL A 236 6.59 12.78 -7.34
C VAL A 236 7.09 14.19 -7.30
N GLU A 237 7.24 14.75 -6.09
CA GLU A 237 7.70 16.11 -5.84
C GLU A 237 8.22 16.22 -4.41
N ALA A 238 9.33 16.93 -4.22
CA ALA A 238 9.87 17.27 -2.91
C ALA A 238 10.28 18.74 -2.88
N ARG A 239 9.75 19.49 -1.90
CA ARG A 239 10.07 20.93 -1.77
C ARG A 239 10.28 21.32 -0.33
N ILE A 240 11.27 22.14 -0.09
CA ILE A 240 11.43 22.84 1.18
C ILE A 240 10.32 23.89 1.28
N ASN A 241 9.49 23.79 2.30
CA ASN A 241 8.37 24.72 2.57
C ASN A 241 8.64 25.68 3.72
N TYR A 242 9.64 25.37 4.55
CA TYR A 242 10.03 26.20 5.68
C TYR A 242 11.53 26.23 5.84
N LEU A 243 12.09 27.42 6.00
CA LEU A 243 13.52 27.64 6.22
C LEU A 243 13.73 28.90 7.09
N ALA A 244 14.30 28.71 8.27
CA ALA A 244 14.59 29.82 9.20
C ALA A 244 15.79 29.47 10.09
N TYR A 245 16.44 30.44 10.67
CA TYR A 245 17.37 30.20 11.77
C TYR A 245 16.62 29.64 12.98
N ALA A 246 17.28 28.75 13.71
CA ALA A 246 16.70 28.24 14.96
C ALA A 246 16.60 29.37 16.01
N PRO A 247 15.58 29.39 16.87
CA PRO A 247 15.31 30.49 17.79
C PRO A 247 16.40 30.73 18.87
N GLU A 248 17.45 29.94 18.88
CA GLU A 248 18.57 30.03 19.82
C GLU A 248 19.75 30.86 19.30
N ILE A 249 19.61 31.51 18.14
CA ILE A 249 20.63 32.40 17.52
C ILE A 249 20.14 33.82 17.62
#